data_8db52555272d3936e7f63986ad798c41
#
_entry.id   8db52555272d3936e7f63986ad798c41
#
_cell.length_a   1.000
_cell.length_b   1.000
_cell.length_c   1.000
_cell.angle_alpha   90.00
_cell.angle_beta   90.00
_cell.angle_gamma   90.00
#
_symmetry.space_group_name_H-M   'P 1'
#
loop_
_entity.id
_entity.type
_entity.pdbx_description
1 polymer ?
#
loop_
_entity_poly.entity_id
_entity_poly.type
_entity_poly.pdbx_seq_one_letter_code
_entity_poly.pdbx_strand_id
1 'polypeptide(L)'
;MQKKARKTRRQLLASKAAVQQQLINKANALTNPLETLDKFHEYITTDYTIKLSCIRAKDAQPECLSWIFDIMERNMKDMYEQSTWGWDAAEKQAELTEEMAWYLIASCNDKFLGFSHFRFDIDNGDVVLYCYELQLESEIRRKGLGRFMMSALESMAYQNQMLKIVLTVFKRNLSAIQFFYTLG
;
A
#
# COMPACT_ATOMS: atom_id res chain seq x y z
N MET A 1 15.56 -28.19 -39.08
CA MET A 1 15.13 -27.84 -37.70
C MET A 1 16.26 -27.09 -36.99
N GLN A 2 16.14 -25.81 -36.80
CA GLN A 2 17.12 -25.04 -36.03
C GLN A 2 16.96 -25.32 -34.53
N LYS A 3 17.99 -25.90 -33.89
CA LYS A 3 18.07 -26.07 -32.44
C LYS A 3 18.09 -24.68 -31.78
N LYS A 4 17.02 -24.30 -31.04
CA LYS A 4 17.04 -23.12 -30.18
C LYS A 4 18.21 -23.24 -29.20
N ALA A 5 19.17 -22.30 -29.26
CA ALA A 5 20.29 -22.27 -28.35
C ALA A 5 19.78 -22.14 -26.89
N ARG A 6 20.33 -22.96 -25.99
CA ARG A 6 19.97 -22.97 -24.57
C ARG A 6 20.50 -21.66 -23.93
N LYS A 7 19.61 -20.87 -23.36
CA LYS A 7 19.98 -19.62 -22.65
C LYS A 7 20.90 -19.93 -21.47
N THR A 8 21.93 -19.11 -21.27
CA THR A 8 22.80 -19.19 -20.08
C THR A 8 22.04 -18.75 -18.83
N ARG A 9 22.51 -19.14 -17.63
CA ARG A 9 21.92 -18.71 -16.34
C ARG A 9 21.82 -17.18 -16.25
N ARG A 10 22.85 -16.46 -16.69
CA ARG A 10 22.85 -14.97 -16.72
C ARG A 10 21.76 -14.43 -17.63
N GLN A 11 21.57 -15.00 -18.82
CA GLN A 11 20.50 -14.59 -19.75
C GLN A 11 19.11 -14.89 -19.21
N LEU A 12 18.92 -15.99 -18.47
CA LEU A 12 17.65 -16.31 -17.82
C LEU A 12 17.32 -15.33 -16.72
N LEU A 13 18.29 -14.98 -15.86
CA LEU A 13 18.12 -13.99 -14.79
C LEU A 13 17.81 -12.60 -15.37
N ALA A 14 18.52 -12.16 -16.40
CA ALA A 14 18.26 -10.90 -17.07
C ALA A 14 16.86 -10.86 -17.72
N SER A 15 16.44 -11.98 -18.35
CA SER A 15 15.08 -12.09 -18.90
C SER A 15 14.02 -12.02 -17.82
N LYS A 16 14.23 -12.68 -16.66
CA LYS A 16 13.31 -12.60 -15.52
C LYS A 16 13.19 -11.17 -15.00
N ALA A 17 14.32 -10.52 -14.75
CA ALA A 17 14.36 -9.13 -14.27
C ALA A 17 13.65 -8.17 -15.24
N ALA A 18 13.86 -8.33 -16.56
CA ALA A 18 13.17 -7.52 -17.55
C ALA A 18 11.64 -7.68 -17.52
N VAL A 19 11.15 -8.92 -17.39
CA VAL A 19 9.70 -9.21 -17.28
C VAL A 19 9.14 -8.59 -15.99
N GLN A 20 9.84 -8.74 -14.88
CA GLN A 20 9.43 -8.15 -13.60
C GLN A 20 9.32 -6.63 -13.68
N GLN A 21 10.34 -5.98 -14.26
CA GLN A 21 10.32 -4.53 -14.45
C GLN A 21 9.17 -4.07 -15.36
N GLN A 22 8.84 -4.85 -16.40
CA GLN A 22 7.69 -4.54 -17.27
C GLN A 22 6.36 -4.61 -16.50
N LEU A 23 6.19 -5.57 -15.59
CA LEU A 23 4.99 -5.68 -14.76
C LEU A 23 4.87 -4.46 -13.81
N ILE A 24 5.96 -4.10 -13.15
CA ILE A 24 6.01 -2.92 -12.28
C ILE A 24 5.70 -1.64 -13.08
N ASN A 25 6.34 -1.45 -14.22
CA ASN A 25 6.11 -0.28 -15.07
C ASN A 25 4.65 -0.21 -15.54
N LYS A 26 4.05 -1.36 -15.91
CA LYS A 26 2.66 -1.44 -16.31
C LYS A 26 1.72 -1.06 -15.15
N ALA A 27 1.95 -1.60 -13.96
CA ALA A 27 1.15 -1.28 -12.78
C ALA A 27 1.29 0.20 -12.40
N ASN A 28 2.51 0.73 -12.48
CA ASN A 28 2.79 2.14 -12.22
C ASN A 28 2.34 3.09 -13.35
N ALA A 29 1.96 2.63 -14.52
CA ALA A 29 1.38 3.44 -15.59
C ALA A 29 -0.14 3.62 -15.46
N LEU A 30 -0.80 2.93 -14.52
CA LEU A 30 -2.23 3.08 -14.28
C LEU A 30 -2.56 4.50 -13.80
N THR A 31 -3.73 4.97 -14.18
CA THR A 31 -4.29 6.22 -13.64
C THR A 31 -4.92 5.98 -12.27
N ASN A 32 -5.61 4.85 -12.11
CA ASN A 32 -6.26 4.46 -10.86
C ASN A 32 -6.31 2.92 -10.75
N PRO A 33 -5.49 2.30 -9.89
CA PRO A 33 -5.52 0.85 -9.69
C PRO A 33 -6.83 0.29 -9.12
N LEU A 34 -7.66 1.13 -8.51
CA LEU A 34 -8.95 0.75 -7.93
C LEU A 34 -10.11 0.80 -8.94
N GLU A 35 -9.93 1.45 -10.09
CA GLU A 35 -11.01 1.83 -11.02
C GLU A 35 -11.94 0.68 -11.39
N THR A 36 -11.41 -0.50 -11.68
CA THR A 36 -12.17 -1.68 -12.12
C THR A 36 -12.63 -2.59 -10.98
N LEU A 37 -12.45 -2.15 -9.74
CA LEU A 37 -12.74 -2.92 -8.54
C LEU A 37 -13.98 -2.37 -7.81
N ASP A 38 -15.12 -2.28 -8.50
CA ASP A 38 -16.37 -1.64 -8.04
C ASP A 38 -16.78 -2.03 -6.62
N LYS A 39 -16.58 -3.32 -6.26
CA LYS A 39 -16.92 -3.83 -4.92
C LYS A 39 -16.12 -3.16 -3.78
N PHE A 40 -15.05 -2.45 -4.10
CA PHE A 40 -14.23 -1.74 -3.13
C PHE A 40 -14.38 -0.22 -3.18
N HIS A 41 -15.27 0.31 -4.03
CA HIS A 41 -15.50 1.75 -4.05
C HIS A 41 -16.20 2.26 -2.80
N GLU A 42 -17.05 1.42 -2.19
CA GLU A 42 -17.77 1.79 -0.97
C GLU A 42 -17.75 0.66 0.06
N TYR A 43 -17.55 1.04 1.32
CA TYR A 43 -17.68 0.18 2.49
C TYR A 43 -18.87 0.66 3.33
N ILE A 44 -19.92 -0.15 3.39
CA ILE A 44 -21.16 0.22 4.06
C ILE A 44 -21.26 -0.52 5.39
N THR A 45 -21.51 0.23 6.46
CA THR A 45 -21.84 -0.26 7.79
C THR A 45 -23.19 0.33 8.23
N THR A 46 -23.68 -0.03 9.42
CA THR A 46 -24.89 0.60 10.00
C THR A 46 -24.76 2.11 10.16
N ASP A 47 -23.55 2.61 10.44
CA ASP A 47 -23.31 4.01 10.81
C ASP A 47 -22.59 4.82 9.73
N TYR A 48 -21.96 4.16 8.75
CA TYR A 48 -21.08 4.80 7.78
C TYR A 48 -21.28 4.25 6.37
N THR A 49 -21.27 5.15 5.41
CA THR A 49 -20.96 4.85 4.00
C THR A 49 -19.60 5.46 3.68
N ILE A 50 -18.57 4.62 3.66
CA ILE A 50 -17.18 5.03 3.48
C ILE A 50 -16.79 4.79 2.03
N LYS A 51 -16.32 5.83 1.35
CA LYS A 51 -15.80 5.74 -0.01
C LYS A 51 -14.31 5.46 0.02
N LEU A 52 -13.85 4.56 -0.87
CA LEU A 52 -12.43 4.40 -1.16
C LEU A 52 -12.08 5.10 -2.46
N SER A 53 -10.97 5.80 -2.47
CA SER A 53 -10.33 6.37 -3.65
C SER A 53 -8.85 5.98 -3.68
N CYS A 54 -8.30 5.81 -4.88
CA CYS A 54 -6.89 5.49 -5.05
C CYS A 54 -6.24 6.57 -5.91
N ILE A 55 -5.20 7.22 -5.40
CA ILE A 55 -4.51 8.34 -6.04
C ILE A 55 -2.99 8.21 -5.87
N ARG A 56 -2.24 8.84 -6.77
CA ARG A 56 -0.80 9.03 -6.60
C ARG A 56 -0.52 10.06 -5.51
N ALA A 57 0.56 9.86 -4.75
CA ALA A 57 0.97 10.85 -3.74
C ALA A 57 1.18 12.24 -4.35
N LYS A 58 1.77 12.32 -5.54
CA LYS A 58 2.00 13.59 -6.27
C LYS A 58 0.72 14.32 -6.69
N ASP A 59 -0.40 13.59 -6.82
CA ASP A 59 -1.69 14.13 -7.27
C ASP A 59 -2.64 14.41 -6.07
N ALA A 60 -2.18 14.08 -4.84
CA ALA A 60 -2.95 14.32 -3.64
C ALA A 60 -3.02 15.82 -3.29
N GLN A 61 -4.20 16.27 -2.87
CA GLN A 61 -4.40 17.66 -2.46
C GLN A 61 -3.62 17.96 -1.16
N PRO A 62 -3.16 19.21 -0.93
CA PRO A 62 -2.39 19.59 0.25
C PRO A 62 -3.04 19.21 1.58
N GLU A 63 -4.37 19.34 1.67
CA GLU A 63 -5.15 18.98 2.86
C GLU A 63 -5.06 17.48 3.16
N CYS A 64 -5.11 16.65 2.12
CA CYS A 64 -4.98 15.20 2.22
C CYS A 64 -3.56 14.82 2.71
N LEU A 65 -2.52 15.41 2.12
CA LEU A 65 -1.13 15.17 2.52
C LEU A 65 -0.88 15.61 3.97
N SER A 66 -1.40 16.77 4.36
CA SER A 66 -1.30 17.26 5.74
C SER A 66 -1.96 16.30 6.73
N TRP A 67 -3.16 15.79 6.41
CA TRP A 67 -3.85 14.83 7.25
C TRP A 67 -3.12 13.47 7.29
N ILE A 68 -2.58 12.99 6.16
CA ILE A 68 -1.78 11.75 6.11
C ILE A 68 -0.58 11.85 7.06
N PHE A 69 0.13 12.97 7.02
CA PHE A 69 1.27 13.18 7.90
C PHE A 69 0.86 13.27 9.37
N ASP A 70 -0.21 14.01 9.67
CA ASP A 70 -0.75 14.17 11.03
C ASP A 70 -1.17 12.80 11.63
N ILE A 71 -1.94 11.98 10.91
CA ILE A 71 -2.34 10.67 11.42
C ILE A 71 -1.14 9.72 11.58
N MET A 72 -0.15 9.82 10.69
CA MET A 72 1.11 9.07 10.84
C MET A 72 1.83 9.46 12.12
N GLU A 73 2.03 10.76 12.35
CA GLU A 73 2.69 11.25 13.55
C GLU A 73 1.95 10.81 14.82
N ARG A 74 0.65 11.05 14.88
CA ARG A 74 -0.19 10.68 16.04
C ARG A 74 -0.19 9.18 16.34
N ASN A 75 -0.16 8.34 15.32
CA ASN A 75 -0.28 6.89 15.51
C ASN A 75 1.07 6.19 15.69
N MET A 76 2.16 6.72 15.12
CA MET A 76 3.39 5.96 14.94
C MET A 76 4.62 6.58 15.58
N LYS A 77 4.64 7.88 15.84
CA LYS A 77 5.81 8.59 16.36
C LYS A 77 6.42 7.90 17.58
N ASP A 78 5.62 7.62 18.59
CA ASP A 78 6.11 6.96 19.82
C ASP A 78 6.75 5.59 19.52
N MET A 79 6.21 4.84 18.55
CA MET A 79 6.77 3.54 18.18
C MET A 79 8.11 3.68 17.45
N TYR A 80 8.26 4.70 16.61
CA TYR A 80 9.52 5.04 15.96
C TYR A 80 10.56 5.48 16.97
N GLU A 81 10.24 6.40 17.88
CA GLU A 81 11.12 6.92 18.93
C GLU A 81 11.62 5.79 19.88
N GLN A 82 10.76 4.80 20.14
CA GLN A 82 11.11 3.62 20.94
C GLN A 82 11.85 2.54 20.15
N SER A 83 12.08 2.72 18.87
CA SER A 83 12.82 1.80 18.01
C SER A 83 14.24 2.31 17.76
N THR A 84 15.08 1.47 17.14
CA THR A 84 16.42 1.87 16.66
C THR A 84 16.38 2.84 15.49
N TRP A 85 15.22 3.02 14.85
CA TRP A 85 15.08 3.90 13.68
C TRP A 85 14.92 5.36 14.09
N GLY A 86 14.29 5.64 15.25
CA GLY A 86 13.96 6.99 15.65
C GLY A 86 12.82 7.59 14.82
N TRP A 87 12.42 8.80 15.16
CA TRP A 87 11.45 9.58 14.39
C TRP A 87 12.13 10.79 13.76
N ASP A 88 12.15 10.82 12.44
CA ASP A 88 12.52 11.99 11.64
C ASP A 88 11.32 12.41 10.79
N ALA A 89 10.77 13.59 11.10
CA ALA A 89 9.58 14.11 10.43
C ALA A 89 9.82 14.41 8.94
N ALA A 90 11.01 14.91 8.60
CA ALA A 90 11.35 15.27 7.23
C ALA A 90 11.58 14.01 6.38
N GLU A 91 12.25 13.01 6.93
CA GLU A 91 12.47 11.72 6.27
C GLU A 91 11.13 11.02 6.04
N LYS A 92 10.25 10.97 7.05
CA LYS A 92 8.93 10.37 6.93
C LYS A 92 8.05 11.08 5.91
N GLN A 93 8.10 12.40 5.86
CA GLN A 93 7.38 13.17 4.85
C GLN A 93 7.90 12.88 3.44
N ALA A 94 9.21 12.80 3.26
CA ALA A 94 9.82 12.44 1.98
C ALA A 94 9.43 11.04 1.54
N GLU A 95 9.44 10.05 2.45
CA GLU A 95 8.99 8.67 2.18
C GLU A 95 7.52 8.62 1.73
N LEU A 96 6.63 9.32 2.46
CA LEU A 96 5.21 9.36 2.14
C LEU A 96 4.94 9.99 0.77
N THR A 97 5.71 11.00 0.36
CA THR A 97 5.49 11.76 -0.88
C THR A 97 6.37 11.33 -2.04
N GLU A 98 7.06 10.19 -1.96
CA GLU A 98 7.85 9.67 -3.09
C GLU A 98 7.03 9.54 -4.37
N GLU A 99 7.69 9.72 -5.52
CA GLU A 99 7.04 9.74 -6.84
C GLU A 99 6.23 8.47 -7.15
N MET A 100 6.71 7.31 -6.69
CA MET A 100 6.08 6.02 -6.94
C MET A 100 5.01 5.65 -5.90
N ALA A 101 4.78 6.51 -4.91
CA ALA A 101 3.82 6.28 -3.84
C ALA A 101 2.37 6.39 -4.34
N TRP A 102 1.55 5.44 -3.86
CA TRP A 102 0.11 5.42 -4.03
C TRP A 102 -0.58 5.52 -2.68
N TYR A 103 -1.71 6.19 -2.65
CA TYR A 103 -2.61 6.19 -1.50
C TYR A 103 -3.93 5.53 -1.85
N LEU A 104 -4.38 4.60 -1.00
CA LEU A 104 -5.76 4.18 -0.91
C LEU A 104 -6.38 4.95 0.27
N ILE A 105 -7.29 5.86 -0.01
CA ILE A 105 -7.91 6.76 0.96
C ILE A 105 -9.33 6.30 1.26
N ALA A 106 -9.68 6.21 2.54
CA ALA A 106 -11.04 5.99 3.01
C ALA A 106 -11.61 7.29 3.57
N SER A 107 -12.78 7.72 3.08
CA SER A 107 -13.44 8.96 3.50
C SER A 107 -14.95 8.80 3.65
N CYS A 108 -15.55 9.61 4.50
CA CYS A 108 -17.00 9.70 4.69
C CYS A 108 -17.38 11.15 4.93
N ASN A 109 -18.33 11.70 4.14
CA ASN A 109 -18.77 13.09 4.23
C ASN A 109 -17.59 14.09 4.28
N ASP A 110 -16.69 13.98 3.33
CA ASP A 110 -15.47 14.78 3.19
C ASP A 110 -14.46 14.67 4.35
N LYS A 111 -14.70 13.78 5.32
CA LYS A 111 -13.78 13.48 6.40
C LYS A 111 -12.92 12.26 6.03
N PHE A 112 -11.62 12.40 6.12
CA PHE A 112 -10.69 11.28 5.98
C PHE A 112 -10.74 10.38 7.23
N LEU A 113 -10.81 9.06 7.02
CA LEU A 113 -10.96 8.08 8.09
C LEU A 113 -9.81 7.06 8.13
N GLY A 114 -9.12 6.88 7.02
CA GLY A 114 -7.99 5.98 6.94
C GLY A 114 -7.26 6.09 5.62
N PHE A 115 -6.00 5.66 5.60
CA PHE A 115 -5.24 5.53 4.36
C PHE A 115 -4.32 4.32 4.40
N SER A 116 -3.96 3.84 3.21
CA SER A 116 -2.80 2.99 3.01
C SER A 116 -1.84 3.66 2.05
N HIS A 117 -0.56 3.70 2.39
CA HIS A 117 0.54 4.01 1.48
C HIS A 117 1.07 2.70 0.92
N PHE A 118 1.10 2.57 -0.40
CA PHE A 118 1.62 1.37 -1.04
C PHE A 118 2.37 1.69 -2.33
N ARG A 119 3.16 0.71 -2.80
CA ARG A 119 3.87 0.76 -4.09
C ARG A 119 3.81 -0.58 -4.78
N PHE A 120 3.84 -0.57 -6.10
CA PHE A 120 4.18 -1.76 -6.87
C PHE A 120 5.71 -1.78 -7.03
N ASP A 121 6.34 -2.83 -6.50
CA ASP A 121 7.79 -2.88 -6.35
C ASP A 121 8.34 -4.31 -6.52
N ILE A 122 9.66 -4.44 -6.48
CA ILE A 122 10.37 -5.72 -6.46
C ILE A 122 10.99 -5.91 -5.09
N ASP A 123 10.50 -6.90 -4.34
CA ASP A 123 11.05 -7.28 -3.05
C ASP A 123 11.62 -8.69 -3.10
N ASN A 124 12.89 -8.86 -2.70
CA ASN A 124 13.61 -10.13 -2.71
C ASN A 124 13.52 -10.92 -4.03
N GLY A 125 13.43 -10.21 -5.17
CA GLY A 125 13.32 -10.80 -6.51
C GLY A 125 11.92 -11.27 -6.89
N ASP A 126 10.89 -10.86 -6.18
CA ASP A 126 9.48 -11.02 -6.50
C ASP A 126 8.82 -9.68 -6.79
N VAL A 127 7.88 -9.65 -7.75
CA VAL A 127 7.01 -8.49 -7.97
C VAL A 127 5.92 -8.47 -6.90
N VAL A 128 5.81 -7.38 -6.17
CA VAL A 128 4.93 -7.27 -4.99
C VAL A 128 4.13 -5.97 -4.98
N LEU A 129 3.02 -5.96 -4.28
CA LEU A 129 2.45 -4.74 -3.74
C LEU A 129 3.01 -4.57 -2.32
N TYR A 130 3.86 -3.56 -2.12
CA TYR A 130 4.42 -3.26 -0.81
C TYR A 130 3.52 -2.26 -0.09
N CYS A 131 2.87 -2.69 1.00
CA CYS A 131 2.07 -1.83 1.87
C CYS A 131 2.98 -1.26 2.96
N TYR A 132 3.40 -0.01 2.79
CA TYR A 132 4.25 0.70 3.75
C TYR A 132 3.47 1.11 5.00
N GLU A 133 2.24 1.62 4.80
CA GLU A 133 1.40 2.10 5.87
C GLU A 133 -0.05 1.65 5.68
N LEU A 134 -0.71 1.35 6.79
CA LEU A 134 -2.15 1.24 6.90
C LEU A 134 -2.57 1.91 8.21
N GLN A 135 -3.12 3.11 8.11
CA GLN A 135 -3.48 3.92 9.25
C GLN A 135 -4.98 4.24 9.23
N LEU A 136 -5.60 4.15 10.39
CA LEU A 136 -7.02 4.45 10.58
C LEU A 136 -7.19 5.44 11.73
N GLU A 137 -8.15 6.34 11.60
CA GLU A 137 -8.62 7.14 12.72
C GLU A 137 -9.19 6.23 13.83
N SER A 138 -9.02 6.63 15.08
CA SER A 138 -9.39 5.82 16.23
C SER A 138 -10.87 5.42 16.23
N GLU A 139 -11.74 6.33 15.79
CA GLU A 139 -13.20 6.17 15.76
C GLU A 139 -13.68 5.07 14.82
N ILE A 140 -12.91 4.75 13.76
CA ILE A 140 -13.29 3.73 12.75
C ILE A 140 -12.57 2.40 12.95
N ARG A 141 -11.65 2.31 13.91
CA ARG A 141 -10.95 1.06 14.22
C ARG A 141 -11.94 0.00 14.74
N ARG A 142 -11.59 -1.28 14.54
CA ARG A 142 -12.38 -2.46 14.96
C ARG A 142 -13.78 -2.55 14.32
N LYS A 143 -14.05 -1.79 13.26
CA LYS A 143 -15.31 -1.80 12.50
C LYS A 143 -15.16 -2.46 11.12
N GLY A 144 -14.08 -3.22 10.87
CA GLY A 144 -13.87 -3.98 9.64
C GLY A 144 -13.19 -3.21 8.49
N LEU A 145 -13.08 -1.87 8.56
CA LEU A 145 -12.51 -1.06 7.47
C LEU A 145 -11.09 -1.48 7.09
N GLY A 146 -10.21 -1.74 8.06
CA GLY A 146 -8.84 -2.17 7.77
C GLY A 146 -8.78 -3.47 6.97
N ARG A 147 -9.62 -4.46 7.29
CA ARG A 147 -9.75 -5.70 6.51
C ARG A 147 -10.25 -5.42 5.09
N PHE A 148 -11.23 -4.55 4.96
CA PHE A 148 -11.78 -4.16 3.66
C PHE A 148 -10.72 -3.47 2.79
N MET A 149 -9.94 -2.55 3.36
CA MET A 149 -8.83 -1.89 2.65
C MET A 149 -7.74 -2.90 2.24
N MET A 150 -7.36 -3.84 3.11
CA MET A 150 -6.40 -4.88 2.75
C MET A 150 -6.92 -5.76 1.62
N SER A 151 -8.20 -6.14 1.63
CA SER A 151 -8.80 -6.91 0.54
C SER A 151 -8.82 -6.14 -0.80
N ALA A 152 -8.94 -4.80 -0.74
CA ALA A 152 -8.78 -3.96 -1.92
C ALA A 152 -7.34 -3.99 -2.44
N LEU A 153 -6.33 -3.87 -1.55
CA LEU A 153 -4.91 -3.99 -1.91
C LEU A 153 -4.60 -5.36 -2.51
N GLU A 154 -5.12 -6.45 -1.94
CA GLU A 154 -4.96 -7.81 -2.48
C GLU A 154 -5.53 -7.93 -3.88
N SER A 155 -6.71 -7.36 -4.11
CA SER A 155 -7.34 -7.38 -5.44
C SER A 155 -6.57 -6.55 -6.45
N MET A 156 -6.03 -5.38 -6.05
CA MET A 156 -5.13 -4.58 -6.89
C MET A 156 -3.83 -5.31 -7.19
N ALA A 157 -3.22 -5.99 -6.20
CA ALA A 157 -2.04 -6.81 -6.40
C ALA A 157 -2.29 -7.93 -7.40
N TYR A 158 -3.39 -8.68 -7.24
CA TYR A 158 -3.77 -9.78 -8.13
C TYR A 158 -3.99 -9.30 -9.57
N GLN A 159 -4.77 -8.23 -9.78
CA GLN A 159 -5.03 -7.69 -11.12
C GLN A 159 -3.75 -7.25 -11.84
N ASN A 160 -2.77 -6.75 -11.08
CA ASN A 160 -1.49 -6.29 -11.61
C ASN A 160 -0.41 -7.37 -11.62
N GLN A 161 -0.78 -8.65 -11.40
CA GLN A 161 0.10 -9.81 -11.44
C GLN A 161 1.25 -9.72 -10.42
N MET A 162 1.01 -9.05 -9.29
CA MET A 162 1.91 -9.10 -8.14
C MET A 162 1.74 -10.46 -7.45
N LEU A 163 2.86 -11.04 -7.00
CA LEU A 163 2.87 -12.38 -6.39
C LEU A 163 2.29 -12.37 -4.97
N LYS A 164 2.45 -11.27 -4.26
CA LYS A 164 2.05 -11.14 -2.86
C LYS A 164 1.95 -9.67 -2.45
N ILE A 165 1.32 -9.42 -1.30
CA ILE A 165 1.49 -8.20 -0.53
C ILE A 165 2.62 -8.41 0.48
N VAL A 166 3.49 -7.42 0.61
CA VAL A 166 4.53 -7.35 1.64
C VAL A 166 4.24 -6.16 2.54
N LEU A 167 4.46 -6.32 3.82
CA LEU A 167 4.37 -5.25 4.81
C LEU A 167 5.35 -5.47 5.95
N THR A 168 5.65 -4.40 6.68
CA THR A 168 6.50 -4.44 7.87
C THR A 168 5.72 -3.92 9.08
N VAL A 169 5.86 -4.59 10.22
CA VAL A 169 5.19 -4.21 11.47
C VAL A 169 6.21 -4.14 12.60
N PHE A 170 6.15 -3.10 13.42
CA PHE A 170 6.95 -3.05 14.65
C PHE A 170 6.59 -4.20 15.58
N LYS A 171 7.59 -4.91 16.10
CA LYS A 171 7.39 -6.04 17.04
C LYS A 171 6.60 -5.64 18.29
N ARG A 172 6.61 -4.36 18.64
CA ARG A 172 5.85 -3.80 19.78
C ARG A 172 4.41 -3.42 19.44
N ASN A 173 4.07 -3.34 18.14
CA ASN A 173 2.71 -3.06 17.70
C ASN A 173 1.85 -4.31 17.71
N LEU A 174 1.53 -4.78 18.93
CA LEU A 174 0.80 -6.03 19.12
C LEU A 174 -0.59 -6.01 18.46
N SER A 175 -1.24 -4.85 18.40
CA SER A 175 -2.55 -4.72 17.77
C SER A 175 -2.48 -4.89 16.25
N ALA A 176 -1.47 -4.33 15.60
CA ALA A 176 -1.23 -4.52 14.16
C ALA A 176 -0.80 -5.97 13.87
N ILE A 177 0.11 -6.54 14.67
CA ILE A 177 0.52 -7.94 14.54
C ILE A 177 -0.72 -8.86 14.60
N GLN A 178 -1.55 -8.71 15.64
CA GLN A 178 -2.77 -9.50 15.77
C GLN A 178 -3.71 -9.30 14.57
N PHE A 179 -3.88 -8.07 14.13
CA PHE A 179 -4.71 -7.75 12.95
C PHE A 179 -4.22 -8.48 11.71
N PHE A 180 -2.94 -8.37 11.35
CA PHE A 180 -2.39 -8.99 10.15
C PHE A 180 -2.40 -10.53 10.24
N TYR A 181 -2.15 -11.12 11.41
CA TYR A 181 -2.32 -12.57 11.60
C TYR A 181 -3.75 -13.08 11.37
N THR A 182 -4.77 -12.24 11.60
CA THR A 182 -6.17 -12.62 11.34
C THR A 182 -6.58 -12.50 9.88
N LEU A 183 -5.74 -11.92 9.04
CA LEU A 183 -6.00 -11.81 7.60
C LEU A 183 -5.58 -13.07 6.84
N GLY A 184 -4.62 -13.83 7.34
CA GLY A 184 -4.09 -15.05 6.76
C GLY A 184 -2.65 -14.90 6.35
#